data_94171f319500a6b3f4bb30b5d1370c2b
#
_entry.id   94171f319500a6b3f4bb30b5d1370c2b
#
_cell.length_a   1.000
_cell.length_b   1.000
_cell.length_c   1.000
_cell.angle_alpha   90.00
_cell.angle_beta   90.00
_cell.angle_gamma   90.00
#
_symmetry.space_group_name_H-M   'P 1'
#
loop_
_entity.id
_entity.type
_entity.pdbx_description
1 polymer ?
#
loop_
_entity_poly.entity_id
_entity_poly.type
_entity_poly.pdbx_seq_one_letter_code
_entity_poly.pdbx_strand_id
1 'polypeptide(L)'
;MNDKFRKYLEEAIGTDNALVAFSAFDSPASVSVRLNPFKKSDPMPGRPVSWCRYGLMLDQRPSFTLDPIFHAGAYYVQDSSSMFVGYVFRKLLEDCRLPQGRPLRVLDLCAAPGGKTTDLAASLRTVCGDDFILVANEVMKARVGVLADNVALWGDPNVVVTSDDPRAFASLGGYFDMILADVPCSGEGMFRKDEQAQLQWSEDNVALCEARQRRIIADVWPSLAENGVLIYSTCTFNRYENDLNVRWISDNLGAELLPNDADEPGVIRTEYGYSLVPGFVEGEGQYCASLRKTSSGDGLVSGRSPKSTGSSKGNQIPDGLDAYFCRKMKFALKGDTVTAVPEELAADVDMLRQYLHVISAGCAVGTLKGKILVPDADMALSIILDDSSFPRYEVDHQTALKYLHRDTIAIPEAPKGYVLICHMGLPLGFVKNLGNRCNSLHPQSRRIRMNI
;
A
#
# COMPACT_ATOMS: atom_id res chain seq x y z
N MET A 1 31.60 4.37 9.16
CA MET A 1 30.33 5.07 9.50
C MET A 1 30.67 6.46 10.00
N ASN A 2 29.85 7.49 9.69
CA ASN A 2 30.13 8.91 9.99
C ASN A 2 29.98 9.18 11.50
N ASP A 3 30.98 9.86 12.14
CA ASP A 3 30.96 10.20 13.58
C ASP A 3 29.75 11.06 13.98
N LYS A 4 29.26 11.90 13.09
CA LYS A 4 28.07 12.72 13.33
C LYS A 4 26.79 11.85 13.40
N PHE A 5 26.64 10.86 12.50
CA PHE A 5 25.55 9.90 12.57
C PHE A 5 25.58 9.13 13.90
N ARG A 6 26.77 8.74 14.36
CA ARG A 6 26.95 8.07 15.65
C ARG A 6 26.35 8.90 16.78
N LYS A 7 26.70 10.17 16.83
CA LYS A 7 26.18 11.10 17.85
C LYS A 7 24.65 11.20 17.81
N TYR A 8 24.07 11.32 16.61
CA TYR A 8 22.62 11.39 16.43
C TYR A 8 21.90 10.12 16.91
N LEU A 9 22.49 8.96 16.66
CA LEU A 9 21.93 7.70 17.13
C LEU A 9 22.07 7.57 18.68
N GLU A 10 23.22 7.96 19.26
CA GLU A 10 23.41 7.99 20.71
C GLU A 10 22.43 8.94 21.41
N GLU A 11 22.13 10.07 20.81
CA GLU A 11 21.12 11.04 21.32
C GLU A 11 19.69 10.46 21.24
N ALA A 12 19.41 9.61 20.26
CA ALA A 12 18.07 9.06 20.04
C ALA A 12 17.76 7.86 20.94
N ILE A 13 18.71 6.93 21.10
CA ILE A 13 18.47 5.64 21.78
C ILE A 13 19.40 5.37 22.97
N GLY A 14 20.28 6.30 23.30
CA GLY A 14 21.29 6.16 24.36
C GLY A 14 22.55 5.45 23.89
N THR A 15 23.67 5.70 24.58
CA THR A 15 25.01 5.25 24.18
C THR A 15 25.12 3.73 24.12
N ASP A 16 24.60 3.01 25.13
CA ASP A 16 24.71 1.54 25.19
C ASP A 16 23.93 0.88 24.04
N ASN A 17 22.72 1.35 23.77
CA ASN A 17 21.91 0.83 22.66
C ASN A 17 22.56 1.16 21.30
N ALA A 18 23.15 2.35 21.17
CA ALA A 18 23.83 2.73 19.93
C ALA A 18 25.03 1.83 19.63
N LEU A 19 25.78 1.37 20.63
CA LEU A 19 26.87 0.40 20.44
C LEU A 19 26.38 -0.95 19.87
N VAL A 20 25.24 -1.45 20.37
CA VAL A 20 24.61 -2.68 19.84
C VAL A 20 24.20 -2.47 18.38
N ALA A 21 23.53 -1.34 18.08
CA ALA A 21 23.09 -1.02 16.73
C ALA A 21 24.27 -0.91 15.75
N PHE A 22 25.38 -0.26 16.14
CA PHE A 22 26.57 -0.14 15.28
C PHE A 22 27.13 -1.49 14.87
N SER A 23 27.19 -2.46 15.78
CA SER A 23 27.65 -3.82 15.48
C SER A 23 26.74 -4.52 14.47
N ALA A 24 25.44 -4.19 14.46
CA ALA A 24 24.47 -4.79 13.56
C ALA A 24 24.45 -4.17 12.15
N PHE A 25 24.92 -2.93 11.99
CA PHE A 25 24.96 -2.29 10.65
C PHE A 25 25.94 -2.99 9.68
N ASP A 26 26.93 -3.72 10.19
CA ASP A 26 27.87 -4.50 9.36
C ASP A 26 27.31 -5.88 8.97
N SER A 27 26.14 -6.25 9.52
CA SER A 27 25.49 -7.54 9.22
C SER A 27 24.68 -7.44 7.92
N PRO A 28 24.48 -8.56 7.19
CA PRO A 28 23.62 -8.59 6.02
C PRO A 28 22.19 -8.12 6.32
N ALA A 29 21.57 -7.44 5.36
CA ALA A 29 20.18 -7.03 5.45
C ALA A 29 19.25 -8.25 5.54
N SER A 30 18.27 -8.18 6.41
CA SER A 30 17.25 -9.23 6.55
C SER A 30 16.26 -9.22 5.37
N VAL A 31 15.60 -10.36 5.17
CA VAL A 31 14.57 -10.52 4.14
C VAL A 31 13.29 -11.02 4.78
N SER A 32 12.20 -10.33 4.50
CA SER A 32 10.88 -10.71 4.99
C SER A 32 9.79 -10.45 3.96
N VAL A 33 8.69 -11.16 4.11
CA VAL A 33 7.49 -11.03 3.28
C VAL A 33 6.26 -10.94 4.17
N ARG A 34 5.20 -10.34 3.63
CA ARG A 34 3.89 -10.32 4.27
C ARG A 34 2.86 -10.96 3.35
N LEU A 35 2.24 -12.04 3.83
CA LEU A 35 1.24 -12.81 3.09
C LEU A 35 -0.05 -11.99 2.91
N ASN A 36 -0.73 -12.22 1.79
CA ASN A 36 -2.06 -11.68 1.55
C ASN A 36 -3.11 -12.64 2.12
N PRO A 37 -3.84 -12.27 3.19
CA PRO A 37 -4.79 -13.18 3.83
C PRO A 37 -6.01 -13.53 2.96
N PHE A 38 -6.23 -12.78 1.88
CA PHE A 38 -7.36 -12.97 0.96
C PHE A 38 -6.98 -13.73 -0.32
N LYS A 39 -5.69 -14.08 -0.47
CA LYS A 39 -5.17 -14.89 -1.57
C LYS A 39 -4.42 -16.10 -0.98
N LYS A 40 -5.16 -17.15 -0.70
CA LYS A 40 -4.61 -18.35 -0.05
C LYS A 40 -3.66 -19.08 -1.00
N SER A 41 -2.43 -19.27 -0.55
CA SER A 41 -1.41 -20.10 -1.18
C SER A 41 -0.95 -21.18 -0.22
N ASP A 42 -0.17 -22.14 -0.71
CA ASP A 42 0.51 -23.09 0.14
C ASP A 42 1.43 -22.37 1.15
N PRO A 43 1.67 -22.96 2.33
CA PRO A 43 2.52 -22.38 3.35
C PRO A 43 3.92 -22.03 2.80
N MET A 44 4.31 -20.76 2.91
CA MET A 44 5.67 -20.34 2.61
C MET A 44 6.57 -20.62 3.80
N PRO A 45 7.76 -21.24 3.61
CA PRO A 45 8.70 -21.45 4.70
C PRO A 45 9.24 -20.11 5.21
N GLY A 46 9.30 -19.96 6.54
CA GLY A 46 9.79 -18.75 7.18
C GLY A 46 9.47 -18.72 8.67
N ARG A 47 10.17 -17.87 9.43
CA ARG A 47 9.92 -17.65 10.85
C ARG A 47 8.89 -16.51 11.00
N PRO A 48 7.89 -16.65 11.89
CA PRO A 48 6.90 -15.58 12.10
C PRO A 48 7.55 -14.27 12.56
N VAL A 49 7.01 -13.14 12.09
CA VAL A 49 7.27 -11.80 12.65
C VAL A 49 6.32 -11.58 13.82
N SER A 50 6.83 -11.31 15.03
CA SER A 50 6.01 -11.28 16.27
C SER A 50 4.85 -10.29 16.20
N TRP A 51 5.07 -9.10 15.63
CA TRP A 51 4.06 -8.04 15.49
C TRP A 51 3.22 -8.10 14.21
N CYS A 52 3.44 -9.14 13.36
CA CYS A 52 2.67 -9.26 12.12
C CYS A 52 2.25 -10.71 11.88
N ARG A 53 0.97 -11.02 12.11
CA ARG A 53 0.41 -12.38 11.95
C ARG A 53 0.70 -13.00 10.58
N TYR A 54 0.80 -12.18 9.54
CA TYR A 54 1.05 -12.59 8.15
C TYR A 54 2.49 -12.35 7.71
N GLY A 55 3.35 -11.84 8.62
CA GLY A 55 4.75 -11.57 8.37
C GLY A 55 5.62 -12.80 8.55
N LEU A 56 6.53 -13.04 7.61
CA LEU A 56 7.51 -14.13 7.67
C LEU A 56 8.90 -13.60 7.39
N MET A 57 9.84 -13.93 8.26
CA MET A 57 11.28 -13.77 8.04
C MET A 57 11.77 -14.96 7.21
N LEU A 58 12.50 -14.69 6.13
CA LEU A 58 13.07 -15.71 5.26
C LEU A 58 14.55 -15.90 5.57
N ASP A 59 15.02 -17.17 5.59
CA ASP A 59 16.44 -17.49 5.84
C ASP A 59 17.34 -17.05 4.68
N GLN A 60 16.79 -17.02 3.46
CA GLN A 60 17.51 -16.62 2.26
C GLN A 60 16.60 -15.77 1.37
N ARG A 61 17.21 -14.86 0.58
CA ARG A 61 16.50 -14.07 -0.42
C ARG A 61 16.27 -14.87 -1.71
N PRO A 62 15.03 -15.31 -2.01
CA PRO A 62 14.74 -15.97 -3.26
C PRO A 62 14.69 -14.95 -4.42
N SER A 63 14.63 -15.46 -5.65
CA SER A 63 14.29 -14.65 -6.81
C SER A 63 12.76 -14.45 -6.87
N PHE A 64 12.25 -13.46 -6.17
CA PHE A 64 10.81 -13.14 -6.13
C PHE A 64 10.20 -12.95 -7.54
N THR A 65 10.98 -12.42 -8.49
CA THR A 65 10.53 -12.23 -9.88
C THR A 65 10.22 -13.56 -10.58
N LEU A 66 10.88 -14.65 -10.17
CA LEU A 66 10.65 -15.99 -10.73
C LEU A 66 9.67 -16.82 -9.90
N ASP A 67 8.96 -16.21 -8.99
CA ASP A 67 7.89 -16.85 -8.22
C ASP A 67 6.50 -16.42 -8.78
N PRO A 68 5.75 -17.33 -9.44
CA PRO A 68 4.46 -16.94 -10.01
C PRO A 68 3.43 -16.44 -8.99
N ILE A 69 3.44 -16.94 -7.75
CA ILE A 69 2.47 -16.49 -6.73
C ILE A 69 2.75 -15.06 -6.25
N PHE A 70 3.99 -14.56 -6.37
CA PHE A 70 4.29 -13.14 -6.18
C PHE A 70 3.49 -12.28 -7.17
N HIS A 71 3.45 -12.67 -8.45
CA HIS A 71 2.68 -11.98 -9.50
C HIS A 71 1.17 -12.16 -9.37
N ALA A 72 0.73 -13.18 -8.65
CA ALA A 72 -0.67 -13.34 -8.23
C ALA A 72 -1.04 -12.41 -7.06
N GLY A 73 -0.07 -11.76 -6.43
CA GLY A 73 -0.27 -10.91 -5.24
C GLY A 73 -0.56 -11.70 -3.96
N ALA A 74 -0.06 -12.95 -3.86
CA ALA A 74 -0.20 -13.78 -2.66
C ALA A 74 0.61 -13.27 -1.47
N TYR A 75 1.64 -12.47 -1.73
CA TYR A 75 2.45 -11.83 -0.70
C TYR A 75 3.09 -10.53 -1.21
N TYR A 76 3.55 -9.71 -0.29
CA TYR A 76 4.32 -8.50 -0.53
C TYR A 76 5.70 -8.64 0.13
N VAL A 77 6.78 -8.28 -0.59
CA VAL A 77 8.14 -8.22 -0.02
C VAL A 77 8.26 -6.95 0.81
N GLN A 78 8.24 -7.09 2.12
CA GLN A 78 8.22 -5.97 3.06
C GLN A 78 9.21 -6.20 4.20
N ASP A 79 9.90 -5.15 4.61
CA ASP A 79 10.76 -5.17 5.79
C ASP A 79 9.94 -5.42 7.07
N SER A 80 10.44 -6.27 7.94
CA SER A 80 9.74 -6.64 9.18
C SER A 80 9.52 -5.43 10.10
N SER A 81 10.50 -4.51 10.21
CA SER A 81 10.33 -3.28 10.99
C SER A 81 9.22 -2.40 10.41
N SER A 82 9.10 -2.33 9.07
CA SER A 82 8.02 -1.59 8.41
C SER A 82 6.62 -2.19 8.69
N MET A 83 6.52 -3.50 8.96
CA MET A 83 5.26 -4.16 9.35
C MET A 83 4.78 -3.72 10.76
N PHE A 84 5.66 -3.16 11.59
CA PHE A 84 5.30 -2.64 12.91
C PHE A 84 4.32 -1.45 12.83
N VAL A 85 4.41 -0.64 11.78
CA VAL A 85 3.43 0.44 11.54
C VAL A 85 2.02 -0.14 11.36
N GLY A 86 1.90 -1.27 10.64
CA GLY A 86 0.64 -2.01 10.52
C GLY A 86 0.17 -2.61 11.85
N TYR A 87 1.08 -3.01 12.75
CA TYR A 87 0.74 -3.46 14.10
C TYR A 87 0.12 -2.33 14.92
N VAL A 88 0.77 -1.16 14.94
CA VAL A 88 0.23 0.02 15.61
C VAL A 88 -1.13 0.42 15.02
N PHE A 89 -1.26 0.40 13.70
CA PHE A 89 -2.54 0.68 13.03
C PHE A 89 -3.65 -0.28 13.49
N ARG A 90 -3.37 -1.59 13.55
CA ARG A 90 -4.35 -2.60 14.02
C ARG A 90 -4.79 -2.37 15.46
N LYS A 91 -3.86 -2.05 16.36
CA LYS A 91 -4.18 -1.69 17.76
C LYS A 91 -5.13 -0.49 17.84
N LEU A 92 -4.84 0.56 17.08
CA LEU A 92 -5.68 1.75 17.03
C LEU A 92 -7.05 1.47 16.39
N LEU A 93 -7.10 0.57 15.41
CA LEU A 93 -8.34 0.19 14.75
C LEU A 93 -9.25 -0.64 15.65
N GLU A 94 -8.70 -1.51 16.52
CA GLU A 94 -9.46 -2.27 17.54
C GLU A 94 -10.17 -1.33 18.53
N ASP A 95 -9.55 -0.20 18.88
CA ASP A 95 -10.11 0.81 19.78
C ASP A 95 -10.96 1.88 19.05
N CYS A 96 -10.98 1.84 17.73
CA CYS A 96 -11.71 2.81 16.92
C CYS A 96 -13.19 2.54 16.92
N ARG A 97 -14.01 3.56 17.22
CA ARG A 97 -15.44 3.50 16.95
C ARG A 97 -15.69 3.68 15.46
N LEU A 98 -16.11 2.60 14.81
CA LEU A 98 -16.44 2.65 13.39
C LEU A 98 -17.59 3.66 13.15
N PRO A 99 -17.50 4.50 12.10
CA PRO A 99 -18.56 5.43 11.76
C PRO A 99 -19.87 4.69 11.44
N GLN A 100 -21.00 5.27 11.82
CA GLN A 100 -22.31 4.74 11.45
C GLN A 100 -22.80 5.37 10.14
N GLY A 101 -23.29 4.56 9.21
CA GLY A 101 -23.90 5.01 7.96
C GLY A 101 -22.93 5.52 6.89
N ARG A 102 -21.63 5.35 7.08
CA ARG A 102 -20.61 5.62 6.06
C ARG A 102 -19.38 4.72 6.27
N PRO A 103 -18.57 4.49 5.24
CA PRO A 103 -17.32 3.74 5.40
C PRO A 103 -16.31 4.48 6.28
N LEU A 104 -15.42 3.73 6.92
CA LEU A 104 -14.21 4.28 7.56
C LEU A 104 -13.27 4.81 6.47
N ARG A 105 -12.82 6.06 6.60
CA ARG A 105 -12.01 6.76 5.61
C ARG A 105 -10.58 6.88 6.08
N VAL A 106 -9.67 6.21 5.40
CA VAL A 106 -8.26 6.15 5.76
C VAL A 106 -7.39 6.69 4.64
N LEU A 107 -6.36 7.44 4.99
CA LEU A 107 -5.36 7.96 4.06
C LEU A 107 -3.98 7.38 4.39
N ASP A 108 -3.32 6.79 3.40
CA ASP A 108 -1.87 6.55 3.37
C ASP A 108 -1.24 7.65 2.51
N LEU A 109 -0.64 8.67 3.16
CA LEU A 109 -0.29 9.93 2.51
C LEU A 109 0.95 9.86 1.62
N CYS A 110 1.93 9.02 1.98
CA CYS A 110 3.21 8.86 1.27
C CYS A 110 3.41 7.38 0.91
N ALA A 111 2.47 6.83 0.13
CA ALA A 111 2.17 5.41 0.07
C ALA A 111 3.17 4.55 -0.71
N ALA A 112 3.87 5.12 -1.73
CA ALA A 112 4.72 4.30 -2.59
C ALA A 112 5.91 3.69 -1.83
N PRO A 113 6.24 2.42 -2.12
CA PRO A 113 5.73 1.58 -3.22
C PRO A 113 4.45 0.77 -2.91
N GLY A 114 3.80 0.91 -1.73
CA GLY A 114 2.53 0.26 -1.40
C GLY A 114 2.59 -0.81 -0.31
N GLY A 115 3.74 -1.01 0.34
CA GLY A 115 3.89 -2.01 1.39
C GLY A 115 2.99 -1.73 2.60
N LYS A 116 2.97 -0.49 3.09
CA LYS A 116 2.08 -0.08 4.18
C LYS A 116 0.63 -0.01 3.71
N THR A 117 0.36 0.52 2.51
CA THR A 117 -0.98 0.54 1.91
C THR A 117 -1.64 -0.83 1.91
N THR A 118 -0.93 -1.85 1.42
CA THR A 118 -1.47 -3.22 1.33
C THR A 118 -1.63 -3.88 2.71
N ASP A 119 -0.85 -3.48 3.72
CA ASP A 119 -1.02 -3.91 5.11
C ASP A 119 -2.28 -3.28 5.74
N LEU A 120 -2.45 -1.96 5.53
CA LEU A 120 -3.65 -1.25 5.96
C LEU A 120 -4.91 -1.83 5.30
N ALA A 121 -4.88 -2.07 3.98
CA ALA A 121 -6.00 -2.68 3.26
C ALA A 121 -6.40 -4.04 3.85
N ALA A 122 -5.41 -4.92 4.12
CA ALA A 122 -5.67 -6.21 4.73
C ALA A 122 -6.25 -6.09 6.15
N SER A 123 -5.75 -5.16 6.94
CA SER A 123 -6.21 -4.90 8.32
C SER A 123 -7.64 -4.36 8.33
N LEU A 124 -7.93 -3.37 7.48
CA LEU A 124 -9.26 -2.79 7.29
C LEU A 124 -10.27 -3.84 6.83
N ARG A 125 -9.91 -4.63 5.82
CA ARG A 125 -10.76 -5.71 5.30
C ARG A 125 -11.09 -6.75 6.39
N THR A 126 -10.13 -7.04 7.26
CA THR A 126 -10.32 -8.00 8.36
C THR A 126 -11.27 -7.47 9.42
N VAL A 127 -11.19 -6.16 9.77
CA VAL A 127 -11.96 -5.57 10.87
C VAL A 127 -13.28 -4.96 10.39
N CYS A 128 -13.26 -4.23 9.28
CA CYS A 128 -14.41 -3.48 8.77
C CYS A 128 -15.20 -4.24 7.69
N GLY A 129 -14.70 -5.40 7.24
CA GLY A 129 -15.30 -6.09 6.08
C GLY A 129 -15.21 -5.21 4.84
N ASP A 130 -16.36 -4.79 4.33
CA ASP A 130 -16.47 -3.94 3.14
C ASP A 130 -16.61 -2.43 3.46
N ASP A 131 -16.82 -2.07 4.74
CA ASP A 131 -17.18 -0.71 5.17
C ASP A 131 -15.95 0.19 5.40
N PHE A 132 -15.06 0.27 4.42
CA PHE A 132 -13.92 1.20 4.43
C PHE A 132 -13.57 1.70 3.03
N ILE A 133 -12.91 2.85 2.96
CA ILE A 133 -12.18 3.34 1.80
C ILE A 133 -10.77 3.74 2.22
N LEU A 134 -9.78 3.24 1.49
CA LEU A 134 -8.37 3.56 1.71
C LEU A 134 -7.85 4.39 0.52
N VAL A 135 -7.45 5.61 0.79
CA VAL A 135 -6.78 6.47 -0.21
C VAL A 135 -5.28 6.32 -0.04
N ALA A 136 -4.59 5.94 -1.10
CA ALA A 136 -3.14 5.79 -1.16
C ALA A 136 -2.55 6.87 -2.06
N ASN A 137 -1.82 7.83 -1.50
CA ASN A 137 -1.28 8.97 -2.24
C ASN A 137 0.22 8.88 -2.44
N GLU A 138 0.70 9.32 -3.61
CA GLU A 138 2.12 9.50 -3.89
C GLU A 138 2.34 10.73 -4.79
N VAL A 139 3.09 11.70 -4.29
CA VAL A 139 3.36 12.95 -5.01
C VAL A 139 4.33 12.77 -6.18
N MET A 140 5.25 11.82 -6.09
CA MET A 140 6.27 11.57 -7.11
C MET A 140 5.71 10.76 -8.27
N LYS A 141 5.51 11.40 -9.43
CA LYS A 141 4.97 10.75 -10.65
C LYS A 141 5.73 9.49 -11.07
N ALA A 142 7.04 9.42 -10.83
CA ALA A 142 7.85 8.26 -11.15
C ALA A 142 7.52 7.04 -10.25
N ARG A 143 6.97 7.25 -9.05
CA ARG A 143 6.67 6.21 -8.07
C ARG A 143 5.19 5.81 -8.03
N VAL A 144 4.29 6.70 -8.46
CA VAL A 144 2.84 6.43 -8.41
C VAL A 144 2.43 5.23 -9.28
N GLY A 145 3.12 5.01 -10.41
CA GLY A 145 2.88 3.83 -11.26
C GLY A 145 3.17 2.51 -10.54
N VAL A 146 4.26 2.46 -9.76
CA VAL A 146 4.63 1.29 -8.95
C VAL A 146 3.60 1.06 -7.84
N LEU A 147 3.14 2.13 -7.18
CA LEU A 147 2.07 2.04 -6.18
C LEU A 147 0.79 1.46 -6.78
N ALA A 148 0.34 1.98 -7.93
CA ALA A 148 -0.88 1.52 -8.59
C ALA A 148 -0.77 0.05 -9.01
N ASP A 149 0.38 -0.38 -9.55
CA ASP A 149 0.63 -1.78 -9.90
C ASP A 149 0.59 -2.70 -8.67
N ASN A 150 1.22 -2.31 -7.56
CA ASN A 150 1.23 -3.10 -6.34
C ASN A 150 -0.15 -3.19 -5.66
N VAL A 151 -0.93 -2.11 -5.70
CA VAL A 151 -2.33 -2.11 -5.24
C VAL A 151 -3.19 -3.04 -6.10
N ALA A 152 -3.03 -2.98 -7.42
CA ALA A 152 -3.75 -3.86 -8.34
C ALA A 152 -3.36 -5.34 -8.16
N LEU A 153 -2.07 -5.65 -7.95
CA LEU A 153 -1.60 -7.01 -7.60
C LEU A 153 -2.19 -7.49 -6.27
N TRP A 154 -2.31 -6.61 -5.28
CA TRP A 154 -2.94 -6.95 -4.00
C TRP A 154 -4.42 -7.28 -4.16
N GLY A 155 -5.12 -6.54 -5.03
CA GLY A 155 -6.44 -6.87 -5.55
C GLY A 155 -7.61 -6.39 -4.69
N ASP A 156 -7.41 -5.53 -3.70
CA ASP A 156 -8.51 -4.98 -2.90
C ASP A 156 -9.18 -3.78 -3.61
N PRO A 157 -10.49 -3.87 -3.97
CA PRO A 157 -11.17 -2.83 -4.74
C PRO A 157 -11.53 -1.58 -3.92
N ASN A 158 -11.34 -1.62 -2.59
CA ASN A 158 -11.63 -0.48 -1.71
C ASN A 158 -10.46 0.53 -1.64
N VAL A 159 -9.40 0.30 -2.42
CA VAL A 159 -8.23 1.19 -2.48
C VAL A 159 -8.35 2.16 -3.65
N VAL A 160 -8.10 3.45 -3.37
CA VAL A 160 -8.04 4.54 -4.35
C VAL A 160 -6.64 5.11 -4.39
N VAL A 161 -6.00 5.10 -5.55
CA VAL A 161 -4.65 5.68 -5.72
C VAL A 161 -4.77 7.11 -6.24
N THR A 162 -4.08 8.04 -5.58
CA THR A 162 -4.02 9.46 -5.96
C THR A 162 -2.59 9.94 -6.16
N SER A 163 -2.42 11.06 -6.87
CA SER A 163 -1.11 11.67 -7.06
C SER A 163 -1.21 13.20 -6.88
N ASP A 164 -1.17 13.62 -5.62
CA ASP A 164 -1.32 15.02 -5.25
C ASP A 164 -0.29 15.44 -4.19
N ASP A 165 0.02 16.74 -4.16
CA ASP A 165 0.75 17.34 -3.04
C ASP A 165 -0.15 17.31 -1.78
N PRO A 166 0.40 17.06 -0.57
CA PRO A 166 -0.37 17.04 0.69
C PRO A 166 -1.31 18.22 0.89
N ARG A 167 -0.96 19.39 0.39
CA ARG A 167 -1.78 20.61 0.44
C ARG A 167 -3.14 20.47 -0.25
N ALA A 168 -3.25 19.63 -1.26
CA ALA A 168 -4.51 19.41 -1.98
C ALA A 168 -5.59 18.80 -1.06
N PHE A 169 -5.17 17.99 -0.09
CA PHE A 169 -6.05 17.32 0.86
C PHE A 169 -6.75 18.29 1.83
N ALA A 170 -6.20 19.48 2.06
CA ALA A 170 -6.87 20.49 2.88
C ALA A 170 -8.28 20.84 2.40
N SER A 171 -8.57 20.68 1.11
CA SER A 171 -9.92 20.88 0.54
C SER A 171 -10.93 19.82 1.00
N LEU A 172 -10.47 18.72 1.60
CA LEU A 172 -11.27 17.64 2.17
C LEU A 172 -11.35 17.76 3.71
N GLY A 173 -11.61 18.96 4.23
CA GLY A 173 -11.63 19.25 5.67
C GLY A 173 -12.42 18.22 6.48
N GLY A 174 -11.78 17.58 7.45
CA GLY A 174 -12.38 16.58 8.34
C GLY A 174 -12.86 15.29 7.66
N TYR A 175 -12.35 14.99 6.45
CA TYR A 175 -12.81 13.82 5.69
C TYR A 175 -12.27 12.49 6.20
N PHE A 176 -10.99 12.44 6.60
CA PHE A 176 -10.32 11.19 7.00
C PHE A 176 -10.45 10.95 8.51
N ASP A 177 -10.81 9.73 8.87
CA ASP A 177 -10.84 9.27 10.26
C ASP A 177 -9.44 8.90 10.76
N MET A 178 -8.60 8.35 9.86
CA MET A 178 -7.21 8.00 10.16
C MET A 178 -6.29 8.39 9.01
N ILE A 179 -5.10 8.89 9.34
CA ILE A 179 -4.04 9.19 8.36
C ILE A 179 -2.77 8.46 8.80
N LEU A 180 -2.20 7.67 7.91
CA LEU A 180 -0.82 7.22 7.99
C LEU A 180 0.05 8.19 7.18
N ALA A 181 1.06 8.75 7.82
CA ALA A 181 2.07 9.59 7.19
C ALA A 181 3.46 8.96 7.40
N ASP A 182 3.84 8.04 6.49
CA ASP A 182 5.20 7.50 6.41
C ASP A 182 6.04 8.49 5.58
N VAL A 183 6.48 9.55 6.24
CA VAL A 183 7.01 10.73 5.57
C VAL A 183 8.43 10.53 5.03
N PRO A 184 8.80 11.21 3.92
CA PRO A 184 10.16 11.18 3.40
C PRO A 184 11.16 11.64 4.46
N CYS A 185 12.22 10.88 4.69
CA CYS A 185 13.19 11.08 5.76
C CYS A 185 14.64 10.93 5.25
N SER A 186 15.62 11.14 6.13
CA SER A 186 17.05 11.00 5.81
C SER A 186 17.50 9.57 5.49
N GLY A 187 16.64 8.56 5.78
CA GLY A 187 16.81 7.20 5.33
C GLY A 187 17.85 6.37 6.06
N GLU A 188 18.12 6.63 7.32
CA GLU A 188 19.13 5.93 8.14
C GLU A 188 18.84 4.42 8.23
N GLY A 189 17.56 4.01 8.22
CA GLY A 189 17.15 2.61 8.16
C GLY A 189 17.43 1.92 6.82
N MET A 190 17.95 2.62 5.83
CA MET A 190 18.37 2.04 4.54
C MET A 190 19.86 1.71 4.47
N PHE A 191 20.64 2.04 5.49
CA PHE A 191 22.10 1.96 5.47
C PHE A 191 22.65 0.56 5.20
N ARG A 192 21.97 -0.50 5.61
CA ARG A 192 22.37 -1.88 5.31
C ARG A 192 22.01 -2.32 3.88
N LYS A 193 21.04 -1.65 3.24
CA LYS A 193 20.54 -1.99 1.90
C LYS A 193 21.10 -1.12 0.79
N ASP A 194 21.51 0.10 1.13
CA ASP A 194 21.92 1.11 0.15
C ASP A 194 23.12 1.92 0.68
N GLU A 195 24.29 1.63 0.14
CA GLU A 195 25.53 2.36 0.46
C GLU A 195 25.43 3.85 0.09
N GLN A 196 24.62 4.21 -0.91
CA GLN A 196 24.42 5.60 -1.30
C GLN A 196 23.67 6.38 -0.22
N ALA A 197 22.76 5.74 0.51
CA ALA A 197 22.07 6.36 1.64
C ALA A 197 23.07 6.78 2.74
N GLN A 198 24.08 5.97 3.03
CA GLN A 198 25.15 6.33 3.97
C GLN A 198 25.99 7.51 3.48
N LEU A 199 26.33 7.55 2.19
CA LEU A 199 27.16 8.59 1.58
C LEU A 199 26.45 9.95 1.49
N GLN A 200 25.13 9.91 1.30
CA GLN A 200 24.29 11.12 1.17
C GLN A 200 23.82 11.69 2.51
N TRP A 201 23.96 10.92 3.59
CA TRP A 201 23.54 11.37 4.92
C TRP A 201 24.38 12.54 5.42
N SER A 202 23.72 13.58 5.88
CA SER A 202 24.33 14.77 6.49
C SER A 202 23.37 15.44 7.46
N GLU A 203 23.89 16.23 8.39
CA GLU A 203 23.08 17.06 9.32
C GLU A 203 22.17 18.02 8.54
N ASP A 204 22.65 18.61 7.45
CA ASP A 204 21.85 19.48 6.58
C ASP A 204 20.68 18.74 5.93
N ASN A 205 20.90 17.48 5.50
CA ASN A 205 19.84 16.65 4.95
C ASN A 205 18.80 16.27 6.01
N VAL A 206 19.23 15.98 7.23
CA VAL A 206 18.31 15.74 8.38
C VAL A 206 17.45 16.97 8.63
N ALA A 207 18.05 18.17 8.73
CA ALA A 207 17.32 19.41 8.93
C ALA A 207 16.33 19.73 7.79
N LEU A 208 16.72 19.46 6.55
CA LEU A 208 15.84 19.61 5.38
C LEU A 208 14.65 18.64 5.44
N CYS A 209 14.89 17.38 5.84
CA CYS A 209 13.84 16.38 6.00
C CYS A 209 12.89 16.74 7.15
N GLU A 210 13.42 17.15 8.30
CA GLU A 210 12.64 17.64 9.44
C GLU A 210 11.65 18.74 9.02
N ALA A 211 12.15 19.79 8.38
CA ALA A 211 11.31 20.90 7.91
C ALA A 211 10.26 20.47 6.88
N ARG A 212 10.63 19.56 5.94
CA ARG A 212 9.72 19.00 4.96
C ARG A 212 8.60 18.20 5.60
N GLN A 213 8.92 17.38 6.59
CA GLN A 213 7.97 16.55 7.34
C GLN A 213 6.94 17.41 8.07
N ARG A 214 7.38 18.48 8.75
CA ARG A 214 6.47 19.46 9.40
C ARG A 214 5.53 20.09 8.41
N ARG A 215 6.03 20.51 7.23
CA ARG A 215 5.19 21.04 6.16
C ARG A 215 4.16 20.04 5.68
N ILE A 216 4.57 18.78 5.39
CA ILE A 216 3.67 17.72 4.93
C ILE A 216 2.53 17.49 5.91
N ILE A 217 2.84 17.41 7.21
CA ILE A 217 1.83 17.18 8.24
C ILE A 217 0.91 18.41 8.39
N ALA A 218 1.46 19.62 8.42
CA ALA A 218 0.64 20.83 8.48
C ALA A 218 -0.31 20.98 7.29
N ASP A 219 0.15 20.64 6.09
CA ASP A 219 -0.62 20.72 4.85
C ASP A 219 -1.79 19.71 4.82
N VAL A 220 -1.59 18.50 5.35
CA VAL A 220 -2.64 17.46 5.36
C VAL A 220 -3.57 17.56 6.58
N TRP A 221 -3.13 18.21 7.66
CA TRP A 221 -3.82 18.25 8.95
C TRP A 221 -5.28 18.66 8.90
N PRO A 222 -5.69 19.66 8.08
CA PRO A 222 -7.10 20.05 7.97
C PRO A 222 -8.01 18.89 7.50
N SER A 223 -7.47 17.93 6.73
CA SER A 223 -8.25 16.79 6.19
C SER A 223 -8.54 15.70 7.23
N LEU A 224 -7.80 15.67 8.34
CA LEU A 224 -8.06 14.76 9.45
C LEU A 224 -9.28 15.23 10.25
N ALA A 225 -10.21 14.34 10.54
CA ALA A 225 -11.40 14.61 11.33
C ALA A 225 -11.04 15.00 12.79
N GLU A 226 -11.94 15.71 13.46
CA GLU A 226 -11.87 15.87 14.91
C GLU A 226 -11.92 14.49 15.58
N ASN A 227 -11.08 14.26 16.58
CA ASN A 227 -10.81 12.95 17.20
C ASN A 227 -10.22 11.89 16.25
N GLY A 228 -9.90 12.27 15.01
CA GLY A 228 -9.20 11.40 14.06
C GLY A 228 -7.75 11.14 14.50
N VAL A 229 -7.18 10.06 13.98
CA VAL A 229 -5.86 9.56 14.38
C VAL A 229 -4.84 9.77 13.27
N LEU A 230 -3.71 10.39 13.62
CA LEU A 230 -2.50 10.42 12.81
C LEU A 230 -1.53 9.35 13.29
N ILE A 231 -1.05 8.50 12.40
CA ILE A 231 0.13 7.66 12.61
C ILE A 231 1.29 8.31 11.85
N TYR A 232 2.24 8.84 12.59
CA TYR A 232 3.47 9.42 12.05
C TYR A 232 4.57 8.36 12.03
N SER A 233 5.26 8.22 10.90
CA SER A 233 6.26 7.17 10.72
C SER A 233 7.40 7.65 9.83
N THR A 234 8.62 7.15 10.10
CA THR A 234 9.83 7.37 9.30
C THR A 234 10.68 6.10 9.28
N CYS A 235 11.56 5.98 8.28
CA CYS A 235 12.61 4.95 8.26
C CYS A 235 13.96 5.51 8.74
N THR A 236 13.97 6.36 9.77
CA THR A 236 15.18 6.94 10.34
C THR A 236 15.19 6.81 11.86
N PHE A 237 16.33 7.02 12.52
CA PHE A 237 16.49 6.82 13.96
C PHE A 237 16.60 8.13 14.72
N ASN A 238 17.09 9.20 14.06
CA ASN A 238 17.42 10.46 14.75
C ASN A 238 16.17 11.12 15.38
N ARG A 239 16.38 11.75 16.53
CA ARG A 239 15.30 12.40 17.27
C ARG A 239 14.72 13.63 16.57
N TYR A 240 15.47 14.29 15.68
CA TYR A 240 15.06 15.53 15.00
C TYR A 240 13.88 15.28 14.06
N GLU A 241 13.98 14.22 13.28
CA GLU A 241 12.91 13.80 12.37
C GLU A 241 11.80 13.02 13.09
N ASN A 242 12.03 12.48 14.27
CA ASN A 242 11.15 11.60 15.02
C ASN A 242 10.50 12.33 16.20
N ASP A 243 11.01 12.16 17.43
CA ASP A 243 10.39 12.68 18.65
C ASP A 243 10.18 14.20 18.63
N LEU A 244 11.13 14.98 18.10
CA LEU A 244 11.00 16.43 18.03
C LEU A 244 9.93 16.88 17.00
N ASN A 245 9.71 16.10 15.95
CA ASN A 245 8.60 16.36 15.03
C ASN A 245 7.26 15.97 15.64
N VAL A 246 7.17 14.83 16.35
CA VAL A 246 5.96 14.45 17.08
C VAL A 246 5.60 15.49 18.14
N ARG A 247 6.58 15.97 18.90
CA ARG A 247 6.39 17.08 19.83
C ARG A 247 5.88 18.34 19.13
N TRP A 248 6.51 18.70 18.00
CA TRP A 248 6.08 19.87 17.23
C TRP A 248 4.62 19.75 16.74
N ILE A 249 4.19 18.55 16.30
CA ILE A 249 2.80 18.28 15.90
C ILE A 249 1.86 18.50 17.09
N SER A 250 2.21 17.98 18.26
CA SER A 250 1.41 18.15 19.49
C SER A 250 1.29 19.63 19.87
N ASP A 251 2.42 20.35 19.91
CA ASP A 251 2.49 21.72 20.39
C ASP A 251 1.82 22.73 19.42
N ASN A 252 1.81 22.46 18.11
CA ASN A 252 1.42 23.45 17.09
C ASN A 252 0.11 23.13 16.34
N LEU A 253 -0.32 21.87 16.30
CA LEU A 253 -1.48 21.46 15.50
C LEU A 253 -2.69 21.03 16.35
N GLY A 254 -2.61 21.09 17.67
CA GLY A 254 -3.67 20.65 18.57
C GLY A 254 -3.88 19.15 18.50
N ALA A 255 -2.83 18.42 18.87
CA ALA A 255 -2.83 16.97 18.93
C ALA A 255 -2.40 16.46 20.30
N GLU A 256 -2.97 15.36 20.75
CA GLU A 256 -2.52 14.61 21.92
C GLU A 256 -1.84 13.32 21.52
N LEU A 257 -0.77 12.95 22.23
CA LEU A 257 -0.10 11.68 22.04
C LEU A 257 -1.03 10.54 22.48
N LEU A 258 -1.17 9.52 21.63
CA LEU A 258 -1.86 8.30 22.00
C LEU A 258 -0.83 7.29 22.51
N PRO A 259 -0.92 6.88 23.80
CA PRO A 259 -0.08 5.79 24.28
C PRO A 259 -0.49 4.50 23.56
N ASN A 260 0.47 3.85 22.96
CA ASN A 260 0.31 2.48 22.45
C ASN A 260 1.06 1.55 23.38
N ASP A 261 0.39 0.55 23.92
CA ASP A 261 1.03 -0.53 24.68
C ASP A 261 1.62 -1.55 23.68
N ALA A 262 2.61 -1.10 22.90
CA ALA A 262 3.31 -1.92 21.92
C ALA A 262 4.61 -2.48 22.51
N ASP A 263 4.50 -3.17 23.64
CA ASP A 263 5.63 -3.82 24.32
C ASP A 263 6.01 -5.12 23.60
N GLU A 264 6.61 -4.96 22.42
CA GLU A 264 7.15 -6.07 21.65
C GLU A 264 8.66 -6.22 21.92
N PRO A 265 9.18 -7.47 22.00
CA PRO A 265 10.62 -7.69 22.24
C PRO A 265 11.50 -6.99 21.22
N GLY A 266 12.48 -6.23 21.70
CA GLY A 266 13.43 -5.49 20.88
C GLY A 266 12.94 -4.14 20.36
N VAL A 267 11.69 -3.77 20.57
CA VAL A 267 11.18 -2.44 20.24
C VAL A 267 11.61 -1.44 21.32
N ILE A 268 12.30 -0.38 20.92
CA ILE A 268 12.78 0.67 21.83
C ILE A 268 11.69 1.71 21.98
N ARG A 269 11.22 1.94 23.22
CA ARG A 269 10.31 3.05 23.52
C ARG A 269 11.11 4.35 23.60
N THR A 270 10.72 5.37 22.84
CA THR A 270 11.28 6.71 22.87
C THR A 270 10.41 7.66 23.71
N GLU A 271 10.69 8.94 23.70
CA GLU A 271 9.91 9.94 24.44
C GLU A 271 8.46 10.05 23.94
N TYR A 272 8.24 9.93 22.62
CA TYR A 272 6.94 10.11 21.97
C TYR A 272 6.48 8.93 21.11
N GLY A 273 7.29 7.89 20.96
CA GLY A 273 6.94 6.78 20.07
C GLY A 273 7.77 5.54 20.29
N TYR A 274 7.98 4.79 19.21
CA TYR A 274 8.71 3.53 19.18
C TYR A 274 9.74 3.55 18.06
N SER A 275 10.93 3.06 18.35
CA SER A 275 12.02 2.91 17.41
C SER A 275 12.42 1.45 17.29
N LEU A 276 12.43 0.93 16.07
CA LEU A 276 12.95 -0.37 15.71
C LEU A 276 14.31 -0.17 15.08
N VAL A 277 15.33 -0.78 15.67
CA VAL A 277 16.73 -0.53 15.30
C VAL A 277 17.42 -1.86 15.05
N PRO A 278 18.26 -1.99 14.00
CA PRO A 278 19.08 -3.18 13.79
C PRO A 278 19.89 -3.55 15.03
N GLY A 279 19.97 -4.86 15.33
CA GLY A 279 20.60 -5.37 16.54
C GLY A 279 19.63 -5.65 17.69
N PHE A 280 18.49 -4.97 17.71
CA PHE A 280 17.39 -5.23 18.64
C PHE A 280 16.27 -6.00 17.96
N VAL A 281 16.04 -5.74 16.67
CA VAL A 281 15.06 -6.42 15.83
C VAL A 281 15.71 -6.95 14.56
N GLU A 282 15.10 -7.99 13.99
CA GLU A 282 15.47 -8.50 12.68
C GLU A 282 14.80 -7.67 11.57
N GLY A 283 15.20 -6.42 11.40
CA GLY A 283 14.66 -5.48 10.42
C GLY A 283 15.64 -4.34 10.19
N GLU A 284 15.28 -3.40 9.32
CA GLU A 284 16.20 -2.34 8.90
C GLU A 284 16.07 -1.08 9.75
N GLY A 285 14.87 -0.72 10.08
CA GLY A 285 14.62 0.43 10.92
C GLY A 285 13.29 1.10 10.61
N GLN A 286 12.60 1.49 11.68
CA GLN A 286 11.34 2.20 11.60
C GLN A 286 11.11 2.97 12.89
N TYR A 287 10.59 4.18 12.77
CA TYR A 287 10.00 4.93 13.87
C TYR A 287 8.49 5.02 13.67
N CYS A 288 7.72 5.00 14.75
CA CYS A 288 6.27 5.14 14.70
C CYS A 288 5.74 5.80 15.97
N ALA A 289 4.86 6.79 15.80
CA ALA A 289 4.12 7.45 16.87
C ALA A 289 2.67 7.68 16.45
N SER A 290 1.76 7.77 17.42
CA SER A 290 0.33 7.96 17.16
C SER A 290 -0.19 9.17 17.92
N LEU A 291 -0.96 10.01 17.24
CA LEU A 291 -1.54 11.23 17.80
C LEU A 291 -3.02 11.30 17.45
N ARG A 292 -3.82 11.88 18.35
CA ARG A 292 -5.22 12.22 18.12
C ARG A 292 -5.39 13.70 17.92
N LYS A 293 -6.12 14.11 16.90
CA LYS A 293 -6.50 15.50 16.68
C LYS A 293 -7.54 15.92 17.72
N THR A 294 -7.23 16.96 18.51
CA THR A 294 -8.13 17.49 19.55
C THR A 294 -8.81 18.79 19.12
N SER A 295 -8.32 19.43 18.05
CA SER A 295 -8.91 20.66 17.53
C SER A 295 -10.07 20.37 16.59
N SER A 296 -11.19 21.09 16.74
CA SER A 296 -12.27 21.09 15.76
C SER A 296 -11.76 21.69 14.44
N GLY A 297 -11.82 20.89 13.38
CA GLY A 297 -11.52 21.39 12.04
C GLY A 297 -12.69 22.20 11.49
N ASP A 298 -12.41 23.26 10.76
CA ASP A 298 -13.42 23.89 9.89
C ASP A 298 -13.86 22.83 8.86
N GLY A 299 -15.16 22.51 8.84
CA GLY A 299 -15.74 21.53 7.92
C GLY A 299 -15.38 21.81 6.45
N LEU A 300 -15.77 20.93 5.55
CA LEU A 300 -15.50 21.01 4.10
C LEU A 300 -15.48 22.45 3.61
N VAL A 301 -14.32 22.93 3.20
CA VAL A 301 -14.17 24.27 2.63
C VAL A 301 -14.89 24.27 1.28
N SER A 302 -16.10 24.80 1.26
CA SER A 302 -16.89 25.04 0.06
C SER A 302 -16.14 26.02 -0.86
N GLY A 303 -15.36 25.50 -1.81
CA GLY A 303 -14.48 26.35 -2.61
C GLY A 303 -14.25 25.95 -4.07
N ARG A 304 -14.69 24.78 -4.52
CA ARG A 304 -14.66 24.43 -5.95
C ARG A 304 -16.00 23.86 -6.40
N SER A 305 -16.65 24.60 -7.31
CA SER A 305 -17.77 24.03 -8.06
C SER A 305 -17.31 22.80 -8.82
N PRO A 306 -18.08 21.71 -8.79
CA PRO A 306 -17.69 20.46 -9.45
C PRO A 306 -17.43 20.71 -10.93
N LYS A 307 -16.29 20.28 -11.43
CA LYS A 307 -16.07 20.21 -12.88
C LYS A 307 -17.07 19.18 -13.42
N SER A 308 -18.07 19.62 -14.18
CA SER A 308 -18.96 18.73 -14.89
C SER A 308 -18.10 17.87 -15.84
N THR A 309 -18.00 16.59 -15.56
CA THR A 309 -17.44 15.61 -16.50
C THR A 309 -18.46 15.49 -17.64
N GLY A 310 -18.15 16.12 -18.77
CA GLY A 310 -18.99 16.06 -19.98
C GLY A 310 -19.17 14.59 -20.38
N SER A 311 -20.41 14.18 -20.56
CA SER A 311 -20.77 12.89 -21.12
C SER A 311 -20.23 12.81 -22.55
N SER A 312 -19.17 12.09 -22.80
CA SER A 312 -18.75 11.75 -24.16
C SER A 312 -19.79 10.79 -24.75
N LYS A 313 -20.28 11.10 -25.96
CA LYS A 313 -21.02 10.15 -26.81
C LYS A 313 -20.03 9.03 -27.16
N GLY A 314 -19.94 8.00 -26.34
CA GLY A 314 -19.02 6.87 -26.43
C GLY A 314 -19.77 5.55 -26.33
N ASN A 315 -19.04 4.46 -26.49
CA ASN A 315 -19.53 3.08 -26.35
C ASN A 315 -20.37 2.95 -25.07
N GLN A 316 -21.47 2.19 -25.14
CA GLN A 316 -22.25 1.84 -23.96
C GLN A 316 -21.53 0.71 -23.20
N ILE A 317 -21.52 0.80 -21.87
CA ILE A 317 -21.06 -0.30 -21.02
C ILE A 317 -21.99 -1.48 -21.25
N PRO A 318 -21.47 -2.70 -21.54
CA PRO A 318 -22.29 -3.88 -21.69
C PRO A 318 -23.09 -4.19 -20.41
N ASP A 319 -24.30 -4.69 -20.57
CA ASP A 319 -25.09 -5.18 -19.45
C ASP A 319 -24.52 -6.48 -18.89
N GLY A 320 -24.81 -6.79 -17.63
CA GLY A 320 -24.46 -8.07 -16.99
C GLY A 320 -23.04 -8.19 -16.46
N LEU A 321 -22.26 -7.10 -16.45
CA LEU A 321 -20.89 -7.14 -15.88
C LEU A 321 -20.86 -7.40 -14.37
N ASP A 322 -21.96 -7.11 -13.64
CA ASP A 322 -22.08 -7.45 -12.22
C ASP A 322 -21.88 -8.93 -11.94
N ALA A 323 -22.25 -9.81 -12.89
CA ALA A 323 -22.08 -11.25 -12.77
C ALA A 323 -20.62 -11.71 -12.66
N TYR A 324 -19.65 -10.83 -12.95
CA TYR A 324 -18.24 -11.14 -12.77
C TYR A 324 -17.74 -10.94 -11.32
N PHE A 325 -18.54 -10.36 -10.45
CA PHE A 325 -18.10 -9.96 -9.11
C PHE A 325 -19.01 -10.52 -8.01
N CYS A 326 -18.42 -10.84 -6.85
CA CYS A 326 -19.14 -11.34 -5.69
C CYS A 326 -19.95 -10.24 -4.96
N ARG A 327 -19.91 -8.98 -5.43
CA ARG A 327 -20.64 -7.84 -4.86
C ARG A 327 -21.07 -6.87 -5.95
N LYS A 328 -22.03 -5.98 -5.62
CA LYS A 328 -22.52 -4.96 -6.54
C LYS A 328 -21.45 -3.92 -6.85
N MET A 329 -21.32 -3.58 -8.13
CA MET A 329 -20.32 -2.66 -8.62
C MET A 329 -20.97 -1.51 -9.39
N LYS A 330 -20.43 -0.30 -9.26
CA LYS A 330 -20.71 0.83 -10.14
C LYS A 330 -19.65 0.91 -11.22
N PHE A 331 -20.07 0.78 -12.46
CA PHE A 331 -19.17 0.79 -13.62
C PHE A 331 -19.03 2.20 -14.18
N ALA A 332 -17.83 2.51 -14.65
CA ALA A 332 -17.52 3.76 -15.36
C ALA A 332 -16.69 3.46 -16.61
N LEU A 333 -16.91 4.27 -17.66
CA LEU A 333 -16.16 4.18 -18.91
C LEU A 333 -15.31 5.44 -19.08
N LYS A 334 -14.00 5.24 -19.28
CA LYS A 334 -13.04 6.31 -19.61
C LYS A 334 -12.33 5.94 -20.91
N GLY A 335 -12.67 6.61 -22.00
CA GLY A 335 -12.28 6.14 -23.34
C GLY A 335 -12.91 4.78 -23.63
N ASP A 336 -12.10 3.77 -23.88
CA ASP A 336 -12.55 2.38 -24.08
C ASP A 336 -12.34 1.50 -22.83
N THR A 337 -11.79 2.05 -21.74
CA THR A 337 -11.52 1.29 -20.51
C THR A 337 -12.72 1.33 -19.58
N VAL A 338 -13.20 0.16 -19.18
CA VAL A 338 -14.24 -0.02 -18.17
C VAL A 338 -13.57 -0.25 -16.82
N THR A 339 -13.94 0.55 -15.82
CA THR A 339 -13.54 0.39 -14.43
C THR A 339 -14.77 0.14 -13.57
N ALA A 340 -14.59 -0.53 -12.44
CA ALA A 340 -15.66 -0.80 -11.48
C ALA A 340 -15.20 -0.44 -10.07
N VAL A 341 -16.06 0.23 -9.31
CA VAL A 341 -15.88 0.48 -7.88
C VAL A 341 -17.06 -0.15 -7.13
N PRO A 342 -16.86 -0.61 -5.89
CA PRO A 342 -18.00 -1.06 -5.07
C PRO A 342 -19.09 0.03 -5.01
N GLU A 343 -20.36 -0.37 -5.16
CA GLU A 343 -21.48 0.57 -5.29
C GLU A 343 -21.57 1.51 -4.07
N GLU A 344 -21.34 1.00 -2.88
CA GLU A 344 -21.38 1.73 -1.62
C GLU A 344 -20.24 2.76 -1.48
N LEU A 345 -19.13 2.61 -2.21
CA LEU A 345 -18.01 3.56 -2.21
C LEU A 345 -18.06 4.58 -3.34
N ALA A 346 -19.04 4.44 -4.24
CA ALA A 346 -19.10 5.25 -5.46
C ALA A 346 -19.21 6.75 -5.17
N ALA A 347 -19.97 7.14 -4.14
CA ALA A 347 -20.12 8.54 -3.74
C ALA A 347 -18.80 9.13 -3.22
N ASP A 348 -18.06 8.37 -2.40
CA ASP A 348 -16.74 8.77 -1.90
C ASP A 348 -15.72 8.90 -3.03
N VAL A 349 -15.69 7.94 -3.97
CA VAL A 349 -14.79 7.99 -5.13
C VAL A 349 -15.14 9.18 -6.04
N ASP A 350 -16.42 9.47 -6.28
CA ASP A 350 -16.85 10.62 -7.07
C ASP A 350 -16.45 11.94 -6.38
N MET A 351 -16.57 12.03 -5.06
CA MET A 351 -16.09 13.17 -4.29
C MET A 351 -14.57 13.32 -4.36
N LEU A 352 -13.80 12.25 -4.16
CA LEU A 352 -12.34 12.30 -4.28
C LEU A 352 -11.89 12.80 -5.67
N ARG A 353 -12.56 12.37 -6.76
CA ARG A 353 -12.29 12.84 -8.13
C ARG A 353 -12.51 14.33 -8.34
N GLN A 354 -13.35 14.99 -7.54
CA GLN A 354 -13.59 16.43 -7.64
C GLN A 354 -12.42 17.24 -7.07
N TYR A 355 -11.77 16.75 -6.03
CA TYR A 355 -10.72 17.46 -5.30
C TYR A 355 -9.32 16.98 -5.62
N LEU A 356 -9.14 15.69 -5.95
CA LEU A 356 -7.87 15.03 -6.12
C LEU A 356 -7.67 14.47 -7.53
N HIS A 357 -6.41 14.28 -7.90
CA HIS A 357 -6.02 13.59 -9.12
C HIS A 357 -6.00 12.08 -8.87
N VAL A 358 -7.15 11.44 -9.07
CA VAL A 358 -7.32 9.99 -8.94
C VAL A 358 -6.68 9.28 -10.13
N ILE A 359 -5.69 8.42 -9.86
CA ILE A 359 -4.96 7.59 -10.82
C ILE A 359 -5.76 6.31 -11.09
N SER A 360 -6.14 5.60 -10.02
CA SER A 360 -6.98 4.40 -10.09
C SER A 360 -7.94 4.33 -8.90
N ALA A 361 -9.08 3.69 -9.09
CA ALA A 361 -10.06 3.43 -8.04
C ALA A 361 -10.79 2.13 -8.39
N GLY A 362 -10.94 1.26 -7.41
CA GLY A 362 -11.57 -0.03 -7.60
C GLY A 362 -10.75 -0.95 -8.50
N CYS A 363 -11.38 -1.57 -9.51
CA CYS A 363 -10.81 -2.57 -10.38
C CYS A 363 -10.91 -2.14 -11.84
N ALA A 364 -9.85 -2.31 -12.63
CA ALA A 364 -9.93 -2.27 -14.09
C ALA A 364 -10.58 -3.55 -14.60
N VAL A 365 -11.77 -3.43 -15.22
CA VAL A 365 -12.56 -4.57 -15.67
C VAL A 365 -12.11 -5.05 -17.03
N GLY A 366 -11.82 -4.11 -17.93
CA GLY A 366 -11.38 -4.45 -19.28
C GLY A 366 -11.47 -3.29 -20.27
N THR A 367 -11.14 -3.61 -21.52
CA THR A 367 -11.19 -2.64 -22.62
C THR A 367 -12.26 -3.05 -23.63
N LEU A 368 -13.11 -2.12 -24.03
CA LEU A 368 -14.11 -2.36 -25.06
C LEU A 368 -13.49 -2.35 -26.47
N LYS A 369 -13.72 -3.42 -27.22
CA LYS A 369 -13.46 -3.47 -28.67
C LYS A 369 -14.79 -3.62 -29.40
N GLY A 370 -15.39 -2.50 -29.77
CA GLY A 370 -16.77 -2.44 -30.19
C GLY A 370 -17.71 -2.80 -29.03
N LYS A 371 -18.47 -3.90 -29.18
CA LYS A 371 -19.37 -4.43 -28.12
C LYS A 371 -18.72 -5.50 -27.24
N ILE A 372 -17.48 -5.90 -27.54
CA ILE A 372 -16.80 -6.99 -26.81
C ILE A 372 -15.92 -6.40 -25.75
N LEU A 373 -16.08 -6.83 -24.49
CA LEU A 373 -15.16 -6.55 -23.42
C LEU A 373 -13.97 -7.53 -23.50
N VAL A 374 -12.77 -6.98 -23.59
CA VAL A 374 -11.51 -7.73 -23.41
C VAL A 374 -11.12 -7.58 -21.94
N PRO A 375 -11.13 -8.65 -21.14
CA PRO A 375 -10.91 -8.57 -19.70
C PRO A 375 -9.49 -8.07 -19.37
N ASP A 376 -9.38 -7.28 -18.30
CA ASP A 376 -8.10 -6.76 -17.80
C ASP A 376 -7.48 -7.74 -16.80
N ALA A 377 -6.15 -7.69 -16.68
CA ALA A 377 -5.42 -8.48 -15.70
C ALA A 377 -5.79 -8.10 -14.25
N ASP A 378 -6.09 -6.83 -13.98
CA ASP A 378 -6.48 -6.37 -12.65
C ASP A 378 -7.79 -7.02 -12.19
N MET A 379 -8.73 -7.27 -13.13
CA MET A 379 -9.95 -8.02 -12.83
C MET A 379 -9.63 -9.45 -12.38
N ALA A 380 -8.68 -10.12 -13.04
CA ALA A 380 -8.25 -11.46 -12.65
C ALA A 380 -7.65 -11.52 -11.25
N LEU A 381 -6.96 -10.45 -10.85
CA LEU A 381 -6.26 -10.36 -9.57
C LEU A 381 -7.14 -9.83 -8.44
N SER A 382 -8.35 -9.35 -8.74
CA SER A 382 -9.26 -8.80 -7.74
C SER A 382 -9.79 -9.87 -6.80
N ILE A 383 -9.74 -9.60 -5.48
CA ILE A 383 -10.25 -10.52 -4.44
C ILE A 383 -11.78 -10.69 -4.47
N ILE A 384 -12.47 -9.89 -5.27
CA ILE A 384 -13.93 -9.96 -5.43
C ILE A 384 -14.36 -10.50 -6.79
N LEU A 385 -13.43 -10.99 -7.62
CA LEU A 385 -13.80 -11.72 -8.83
C LEU A 385 -14.56 -12.99 -8.44
N ASP A 386 -15.71 -13.24 -9.07
CA ASP A 386 -16.43 -14.49 -8.89
C ASP A 386 -15.68 -15.63 -9.58
N ASP A 387 -15.34 -16.66 -8.83
CA ASP A 387 -14.54 -17.80 -9.32
C ASP A 387 -15.20 -18.58 -10.47
N SER A 388 -16.52 -18.48 -10.60
CA SER A 388 -17.32 -19.16 -11.64
C SER A 388 -17.45 -18.36 -12.95
N SER A 389 -17.02 -17.08 -12.94
CA SER A 389 -17.24 -16.15 -14.05
C SER A 389 -16.47 -16.48 -15.32
N PHE A 390 -15.35 -17.17 -15.20
CA PHE A 390 -14.49 -17.57 -16.32
C PHE A 390 -14.01 -19.00 -16.18
N PRO A 391 -13.85 -19.73 -17.32
CA PRO A 391 -13.13 -20.99 -17.29
C PRO A 391 -11.72 -20.80 -16.73
N ARG A 392 -11.33 -21.65 -15.77
CA ARG A 392 -10.01 -21.63 -15.12
C ARG A 392 -9.16 -22.74 -15.69
N TYR A 393 -7.88 -22.47 -15.87
CA TYR A 393 -6.90 -23.47 -16.33
C TYR A 393 -5.66 -23.39 -15.45
N GLU A 394 -5.42 -24.48 -14.70
CA GLU A 394 -4.27 -24.61 -13.82
C GLU A 394 -3.02 -24.94 -14.62
N VAL A 395 -1.92 -24.23 -14.38
CA VAL A 395 -0.64 -24.46 -15.04
C VAL A 395 0.45 -24.76 -14.04
N ASP A 396 1.45 -25.53 -14.49
CA ASP A 396 2.67 -25.76 -13.73
C ASP A 396 3.55 -24.49 -13.62
N HIS A 397 4.56 -24.54 -12.77
CA HIS A 397 5.46 -23.42 -12.51
C HIS A 397 6.13 -22.88 -13.79
N GLN A 398 6.62 -23.78 -14.66
CA GLN A 398 7.32 -23.36 -15.88
C GLN A 398 6.36 -22.69 -16.89
N THR A 399 5.15 -23.21 -17.02
CA THR A 399 4.12 -22.63 -17.88
C THR A 399 3.63 -21.30 -17.32
N ALA A 400 3.52 -21.16 -16.00
CA ALA A 400 3.21 -19.91 -15.33
C ALA A 400 4.28 -18.84 -15.64
N LEU A 401 5.56 -19.18 -15.54
CA LEU A 401 6.65 -18.26 -15.89
C LEU A 401 6.59 -17.86 -17.38
N LYS A 402 6.33 -18.81 -18.31
CA LYS A 402 6.14 -18.50 -19.74
C LYS A 402 4.99 -17.52 -19.94
N TYR A 403 3.85 -17.72 -19.24
CA TYR A 403 2.73 -16.78 -19.29
C TYR A 403 3.13 -15.37 -18.82
N LEU A 404 3.81 -15.26 -17.68
CA LEU A 404 4.28 -14.00 -17.10
C LEU A 404 5.39 -13.35 -17.93
N HIS A 405 6.20 -14.13 -18.62
CA HIS A 405 7.19 -13.67 -19.61
C HIS A 405 6.54 -13.26 -20.94
N ARG A 406 5.23 -13.57 -21.13
CA ARG A 406 4.45 -13.37 -22.37
C ARG A 406 4.86 -14.26 -23.52
N ASP A 407 5.46 -15.40 -23.25
CA ASP A 407 5.69 -16.44 -24.24
C ASP A 407 4.38 -17.12 -24.62
N THR A 408 4.41 -17.78 -25.78
CA THR A 408 3.25 -18.57 -26.23
C THR A 408 3.08 -19.79 -25.34
N ILE A 409 1.89 -19.95 -24.76
CA ILE A 409 1.49 -21.14 -24.03
C ILE A 409 0.37 -21.87 -24.79
N ALA A 410 0.26 -23.19 -24.60
CA ALA A 410 -0.81 -24.01 -25.14
C ALA A 410 -1.64 -24.57 -23.99
N ILE A 411 -2.96 -24.45 -24.11
CA ILE A 411 -3.95 -24.99 -23.18
C ILE A 411 -5.03 -25.73 -23.97
N PRO A 412 -4.67 -26.86 -24.58
CA PRO A 412 -5.53 -27.55 -25.59
C PRO A 412 -6.87 -28.02 -25.03
N GLU A 413 -6.92 -28.33 -23.72
CA GLU A 413 -8.12 -28.86 -23.06
C GLU A 413 -9.07 -27.72 -22.60
N ALA A 414 -8.61 -26.47 -22.61
CA ALA A 414 -9.45 -25.35 -22.22
C ALA A 414 -10.42 -24.93 -23.34
N PRO A 415 -11.62 -24.44 -23.00
CA PRO A 415 -12.55 -23.92 -23.99
C PRO A 415 -12.01 -22.74 -24.76
N LYS A 416 -12.48 -22.50 -25.99
CA LYS A 416 -12.19 -21.31 -26.76
C LYS A 416 -12.81 -20.08 -26.08
N GLY A 417 -12.11 -18.94 -26.13
CA GLY A 417 -12.55 -17.70 -25.51
C GLY A 417 -11.57 -17.19 -24.45
N TYR A 418 -12.07 -16.40 -23.51
CA TYR A 418 -11.28 -15.93 -22.39
C TYR A 418 -11.18 -16.99 -21.32
N VAL A 419 -9.95 -17.29 -20.91
CA VAL A 419 -9.63 -18.29 -19.90
C VAL A 419 -8.71 -17.67 -18.86
N LEU A 420 -9.02 -17.90 -17.60
CA LEU A 420 -8.23 -17.48 -16.46
C LEU A 420 -7.09 -18.47 -16.23
N ILE A 421 -5.85 -18.02 -16.37
CA ILE A 421 -4.67 -18.82 -16.06
C ILE A 421 -4.43 -18.78 -14.56
N CYS A 422 -4.33 -19.95 -13.95
CA CYS A 422 -4.10 -20.10 -12.51
C CYS A 422 -2.82 -20.91 -12.24
N HIS A 423 -2.17 -20.62 -11.12
CA HIS A 423 -1.07 -21.41 -10.58
C HIS A 423 -1.25 -21.56 -9.08
N MET A 424 -1.16 -22.79 -8.57
CA MET A 424 -1.45 -23.12 -7.16
C MET A 424 -2.82 -22.57 -6.70
N GLY A 425 -3.82 -22.67 -7.59
CA GLY A 425 -5.17 -22.15 -7.36
C GLY A 425 -5.33 -20.63 -7.46
N LEU A 426 -4.24 -19.86 -7.61
CA LEU A 426 -4.29 -18.41 -7.69
C LEU A 426 -4.31 -17.90 -9.13
N PRO A 427 -5.20 -16.95 -9.47
CA PRO A 427 -5.23 -16.31 -10.77
C PRO A 427 -3.96 -15.52 -11.05
N LEU A 428 -3.40 -15.68 -12.26
CA LEU A 428 -2.29 -14.87 -12.79
C LEU A 428 -2.76 -13.83 -13.81
N GLY A 429 -3.91 -14.05 -14.44
CA GLY A 429 -4.47 -13.21 -15.48
C GLY A 429 -5.16 -14.01 -16.58
N PHE A 430 -5.48 -13.34 -17.69
CA PHE A 430 -6.26 -13.92 -18.78
C PHE A 430 -5.44 -14.26 -20.02
N VAL A 431 -5.90 -15.26 -20.76
CA VAL A 431 -5.56 -15.48 -22.16
C VAL A 431 -6.83 -15.51 -23.00
N LYS A 432 -6.70 -15.24 -24.30
CA LYS A 432 -7.73 -15.59 -25.30
C LYS A 432 -7.31 -16.87 -26.01
N ASN A 433 -7.95 -17.99 -25.64
CA ASN A 433 -7.72 -19.27 -26.29
C ASN A 433 -8.41 -19.34 -27.66
N LEU A 434 -7.65 -19.58 -28.72
CA LEU A 434 -8.13 -19.74 -30.11
C LEU A 434 -8.23 -21.22 -30.51
N GLY A 435 -7.87 -22.13 -29.61
CA GLY A 435 -7.83 -23.56 -29.80
C GLY A 435 -6.44 -24.08 -30.16
N ASN A 436 -5.80 -23.55 -31.19
CA ASN A 436 -4.44 -23.91 -31.60
C ASN A 436 -3.32 -23.06 -30.97
N ARG A 437 -3.68 -21.92 -30.40
CA ARG A 437 -2.77 -20.98 -29.72
C ARG A 437 -3.54 -20.10 -28.73
N CYS A 438 -2.82 -19.51 -27.80
CA CYS A 438 -3.34 -18.50 -26.87
C CYS A 438 -2.71 -17.14 -27.13
N ASN A 439 -3.55 -16.10 -27.09
CA ASN A 439 -3.06 -14.72 -27.03
C ASN A 439 -3.02 -14.29 -25.56
N SER A 440 -1.83 -14.00 -25.04
CA SER A 440 -1.68 -13.50 -23.66
C SER A 440 -2.29 -12.11 -23.52
N LEU A 441 -3.05 -11.91 -22.43
CA LEU A 441 -3.55 -10.59 -21.99
C LEU A 441 -2.73 -10.04 -20.81
N HIS A 442 -1.65 -10.70 -20.41
CA HIS A 442 -0.76 -10.20 -19.38
C HIS A 442 -0.17 -8.82 -19.78
N PRO A 443 -0.21 -7.80 -18.90
CA PRO A 443 0.28 -6.46 -19.23
C PRO A 443 1.75 -6.45 -19.60
N GLN A 444 2.12 -5.70 -20.64
CA GLN A 444 3.51 -5.56 -21.06
C GLN A 444 4.38 -4.89 -19.98
N SER A 445 3.81 -4.00 -19.18
CA SER A 445 4.50 -3.31 -18.08
C SER A 445 4.92 -4.28 -16.96
N ARG A 446 4.14 -5.34 -16.72
CA ARG A 446 4.38 -6.37 -15.67
C ARG A 446 5.13 -7.61 -16.18
N ARG A 447 5.54 -7.61 -17.44
CA ARG A 447 6.27 -8.75 -18.04
C ARG A 447 7.57 -9.02 -17.28
N ILE A 448 7.84 -10.29 -16.95
CA ILE A 448 9.15 -10.73 -16.49
C ILE A 448 10.17 -10.50 -17.62
N ARG A 449 11.28 -9.83 -17.30
CA ARG A 449 12.34 -9.53 -18.26
C ARG A 449 13.60 -10.38 -18.07
N MET A 450 13.64 -11.14 -16.98
CA MET A 450 14.71 -12.10 -16.70
C MET A 450 14.55 -13.33 -17.59
N ASN A 451 15.66 -14.04 -17.85
CA ASN A 451 15.61 -15.37 -18.45
C ASN A 451 14.87 -16.33 -17.50
N ILE A 452 13.98 -17.15 -18.03
CA ILE A 452 13.13 -18.10 -17.32
C ILE A 452 13.51 -19.55 -17.66
#